data_af855d58f3091d5bd51c6bb7b9e05bd1
#
_entry.id   af855d58f3091d5bd51c6bb7b9e05bd1
#
_cell.length_a   1.000
_cell.length_b   1.000
_cell.length_c   1.000
_cell.angle_alpha   90.00
_cell.angle_beta   90.00
_cell.angle_gamma   90.00
#
_symmetry.space_group_name_H-M   'P 1'
#
loop_
_entity.id
_entity.type
_entity.pdbx_description
1 polymer ?
#
loop_
_entity_poly.entity_id
_entity_poly.type
_entity_poly.pdbx_seq_one_letter_code
_entity_poly.pdbx_strand_id
1 'polypeptide(L)'
;MSTSLLMIEDDLRLAQMVGEYLGQSGMQLAHCPDAASGLARLQGQDGGTLPELVILDLMLPDMDGLEVCRRIRALPGPVAQMPVLMLTAKGDPMDRVIGLEIGADDYLPKPFEPRE
;
A
#
# COMPACT_ATOMS: atom_id res chain seq x y z
N MET A 1 14.17 13.08 -11.00
CA MET A 1 13.88 11.70 -10.62
C MET A 1 12.47 11.60 -10.10
N SER A 2 11.75 10.57 -10.51
CA SER A 2 10.37 10.40 -10.06
C SER A 2 10.32 9.51 -8.82
N THR A 3 9.39 9.84 -7.93
CA THR A 3 9.12 9.03 -6.74
C THR A 3 8.34 7.80 -7.15
N SER A 4 8.76 6.63 -6.68
CA SER A 4 8.13 5.36 -7.00
C SER A 4 7.32 4.87 -5.82
N LEU A 5 6.04 4.57 -6.05
CA LEU A 5 5.12 4.08 -5.04
C LEU A 5 4.54 2.74 -5.47
N LEU A 6 4.16 1.93 -4.50
CA LEU A 6 3.45 0.67 -4.77
C LEU A 6 2.10 0.71 -4.08
N MET A 7 1.04 0.39 -4.83
CA MET A 7 -0.30 0.30 -4.27
C MET A 7 -0.78 -1.13 -4.34
N ILE A 8 -1.13 -1.70 -3.19
CA ILE A 8 -1.71 -3.05 -3.10
C ILE A 8 -3.20 -2.88 -2.83
N GLU A 9 -4.01 -3.04 -3.87
CA GLU A 9 -5.42 -2.71 -3.84
C GLU A 9 -6.14 -3.50 -4.93
N ASP A 10 -7.24 -4.16 -4.60
CA ASP A 10 -7.98 -4.96 -5.58
C ASP A 10 -8.95 -4.12 -6.43
N ASP A 11 -9.27 -2.91 -6.02
CA ASP A 11 -10.14 -2.03 -6.79
C ASP A 11 -9.34 -1.36 -7.91
N LEU A 12 -9.50 -1.87 -9.12
CA LEU A 12 -8.75 -1.36 -10.27
C LEU A 12 -9.07 0.10 -10.59
N ARG A 13 -10.33 0.50 -10.41
CA ARG A 13 -10.72 1.89 -10.66
C ARG A 13 -10.02 2.85 -9.70
N LEU A 14 -9.99 2.48 -8.44
CA LEU A 14 -9.33 3.31 -7.43
C LEU A 14 -7.84 3.39 -7.71
N ALA A 15 -7.20 2.27 -8.03
CA ALA A 15 -5.77 2.25 -8.33
C ALA A 15 -5.46 3.12 -9.55
N GLN A 16 -6.28 3.04 -10.60
CA GLN A 16 -6.08 3.84 -11.79
C GLN A 16 -6.24 5.32 -11.51
N MET A 17 -7.26 5.68 -10.74
CA MET A 17 -7.52 7.07 -10.38
C MET A 17 -6.36 7.66 -9.58
N VAL A 18 -5.89 6.91 -8.59
CA VAL A 18 -4.76 7.35 -7.76
C VAL A 18 -3.51 7.48 -8.60
N GLY A 19 -3.26 6.50 -9.48
CA GLY A 19 -2.08 6.53 -10.35
C GLY A 19 -2.07 7.73 -11.28
N GLU A 20 -3.22 8.08 -11.85
CA GLU A 20 -3.31 9.24 -12.72
C GLU A 20 -3.09 10.54 -11.95
N TYR A 21 -3.68 10.62 -10.77
CA TYR A 21 -3.52 11.80 -9.94
C TYR A 21 -2.06 12.01 -9.53
N LEU A 22 -1.42 10.96 -9.05
CA LEU A 22 -0.03 11.04 -8.62
C LEU A 22 0.91 11.25 -9.80
N GLY A 23 0.57 10.71 -10.96
CA GLY A 23 1.37 10.92 -12.18
C GLY A 23 1.48 12.36 -12.56
N GLN A 24 0.46 13.17 -12.28
CA GLN A 24 0.49 14.60 -12.55
C GLN A 24 1.52 15.31 -11.69
N SER A 25 1.91 14.72 -10.58
CA SER A 25 2.93 15.29 -9.70
C SER A 25 4.30 14.65 -9.92
N GLY A 26 4.47 13.89 -11.00
CA GLY A 26 5.74 13.27 -11.31
C GLY A 26 6.03 11.98 -10.55
N MET A 27 5.02 11.42 -9.89
CA MET A 27 5.18 10.16 -9.17
C MET A 27 4.76 8.99 -10.04
N GLN A 28 5.39 7.83 -9.84
CA GLN A 28 5.05 6.61 -10.55
C GLN A 28 4.43 5.63 -9.58
N LEU A 29 3.25 5.14 -9.93
CA LEU A 29 2.53 4.17 -9.10
C LEU A 29 2.53 2.81 -9.78
N ALA A 30 3.15 1.83 -9.13
CA ALA A 30 3.00 0.42 -9.51
C ALA A 30 1.80 -0.13 -8.75
N HIS A 31 1.07 -1.04 -9.36
CA HIS A 31 -0.15 -1.57 -8.78
C HIS A 31 -0.13 -3.08 -8.74
N CYS A 32 -0.45 -3.63 -7.58
CA CYS A 32 -0.65 -5.07 -7.39
C CYS A 32 -2.07 -5.28 -6.87
N PRO A 33 -2.85 -6.17 -7.48
CA PRO A 33 -4.27 -6.31 -7.12
C PRO A 33 -4.53 -7.18 -5.89
N ASP A 34 -3.50 -7.87 -5.37
CA ASP A 34 -3.68 -8.74 -4.22
C ASP A 34 -2.42 -8.76 -3.36
N ALA A 35 -2.54 -9.39 -2.19
CA ALA A 35 -1.43 -9.43 -1.25
C ALA A 35 -0.26 -10.26 -1.79
N ALA A 36 -0.55 -11.38 -2.42
CA ALA A 36 0.50 -12.27 -2.90
C ALA A 36 1.42 -11.55 -3.90
N SER A 37 0.84 -10.87 -4.90
CA SER A 37 1.64 -10.15 -5.88
C SER A 37 2.39 -8.97 -5.25
N GLY A 38 1.75 -8.28 -4.29
CA GLY A 38 2.40 -7.17 -3.62
C GLY A 38 3.61 -7.61 -2.80
N LEU A 39 3.45 -8.68 -2.03
CA LEU A 39 4.55 -9.21 -1.23
C LEU A 39 5.68 -9.74 -2.11
N ALA A 40 5.34 -10.42 -3.20
CA ALA A 40 6.34 -10.92 -4.14
C ALA A 40 7.17 -9.79 -4.71
N ARG A 41 6.50 -8.68 -5.07
CA ARG A 41 7.21 -7.53 -5.61
C ARG A 41 8.14 -6.90 -4.58
N LEU A 42 7.70 -6.81 -3.32
CA LEU A 42 8.53 -6.25 -2.27
C LEU A 42 9.72 -7.15 -1.94
N GLN A 43 9.61 -8.44 -2.23
CA GLN A 43 10.73 -9.38 -2.06
C GLN A 43 11.67 -9.39 -3.26
N GLY A 44 11.40 -8.57 -4.28
CA GLY A 44 12.26 -8.45 -5.44
C GLY A 44 12.12 -9.57 -6.44
N GLN A 45 11.05 -10.35 -6.38
CA GLN A 45 10.89 -11.51 -7.23
C GLN A 45 10.70 -11.16 -8.71
N ASP A 46 10.21 -9.94 -8.98
CA ASP A 46 10.05 -9.49 -10.36
C ASP A 46 11.22 -8.66 -10.86
N GLY A 47 12.27 -8.52 -10.06
CA GLY A 47 13.45 -7.76 -10.44
C GLY A 47 13.29 -6.26 -10.40
N GLY A 48 12.15 -5.77 -9.95
CA GLY A 48 11.91 -4.33 -9.88
C GLY A 48 12.63 -3.67 -8.70
N THR A 49 12.73 -2.34 -8.77
CA THR A 49 13.28 -1.58 -7.67
C THR A 49 12.26 -1.46 -6.55
N LEU A 50 12.74 -1.27 -5.32
CA LEU A 50 11.85 -1.07 -4.20
C LEU A 50 11.15 0.28 -4.30
N PRO A 51 9.86 0.35 -3.96
CA PRO A 51 9.17 1.63 -3.90
C PRO A 51 9.62 2.41 -2.67
N GLU A 52 9.27 3.68 -2.65
CA GLU A 52 9.59 4.54 -1.51
C GLU A 52 8.47 4.55 -0.49
N LEU A 53 7.27 4.07 -0.86
CA LEU A 53 6.13 4.00 0.03
C LEU A 53 5.15 2.97 -0.52
N VAL A 54 4.48 2.25 0.38
CA VAL A 54 3.44 1.28 0.03
C VAL A 54 2.09 1.83 0.50
N ILE A 55 1.13 1.87 -0.43
CA ILE A 55 -0.27 2.15 -0.11
C ILE A 55 -0.99 0.81 -0.06
N LEU A 56 -1.53 0.47 1.09
CA LEU A 56 -2.01 -0.88 1.37
C LEU A 56 -3.47 -0.87 1.79
N ASP A 57 -4.31 -1.58 1.04
CA ASP A 57 -5.71 -1.75 1.38
C ASP A 57 -5.86 -2.79 2.49
N LEU A 58 -6.73 -2.51 3.47
CA LEU A 58 -7.01 -3.46 4.54
C LEU A 58 -7.80 -4.66 4.05
N MET A 59 -8.65 -4.48 3.04
CA MET A 59 -9.57 -5.53 2.61
C MET A 59 -9.16 -6.07 1.24
N LEU A 60 -8.14 -6.92 1.24
CA LEU A 60 -7.68 -7.57 0.01
C LEU A 60 -8.38 -8.94 -0.14
N PRO A 61 -8.48 -9.45 -1.38
CA PRO A 61 -9.21 -10.71 -1.61
C PRO A 61 -8.54 -11.94 -1.03
N ASP A 62 -7.22 -11.93 -0.91
CA ASP A 62 -6.47 -13.12 -0.50
C ASP A 62 -5.87 -13.00 0.91
N MET A 63 -5.85 -11.82 1.51
CA MET A 63 -5.22 -11.65 2.81
C MET A 63 -5.66 -10.32 3.43
N ASP A 64 -5.83 -10.33 4.74
CA ASP A 64 -6.09 -9.10 5.49
C ASP A 64 -4.88 -8.17 5.37
N GLY A 65 -5.13 -6.88 5.11
CA GLY A 65 -4.06 -5.91 5.00
C GLY A 65 -3.21 -5.77 6.26
N LEU A 66 -3.80 -6.00 7.44
CA LEU A 66 -3.03 -6.00 8.69
C LEU A 66 -1.99 -7.10 8.67
N GLU A 67 -2.35 -8.27 8.14
CA GLU A 67 -1.40 -9.37 8.02
C GLU A 67 -0.32 -9.05 6.99
N VAL A 68 -0.68 -8.39 5.89
CA VAL A 68 0.31 -7.96 4.90
C VAL A 68 1.33 -7.03 5.55
N CYS A 69 0.87 -6.07 6.32
CA CYS A 69 1.77 -5.14 7.01
C CYS A 69 2.71 -5.88 7.96
N ARG A 70 2.16 -6.83 8.71
CA ARG A 70 2.97 -7.65 9.61
C ARG A 70 4.05 -8.40 8.86
N ARG A 71 3.71 -8.97 7.70
CA ARG A 71 4.67 -9.70 6.88
C ARG A 71 5.74 -8.79 6.30
N ILE A 72 5.36 -7.57 5.90
CA ILE A 72 6.34 -6.60 5.41
C ILE A 72 7.35 -6.30 6.51
N ARG A 73 6.88 -6.08 7.73
CA ARG A 73 7.76 -5.78 8.87
C ARG A 73 8.68 -6.93 9.24
N ALA A 74 8.32 -8.15 8.86
CA ALA A 74 9.12 -9.34 9.13
C ALA A 74 10.10 -9.69 8.00
N LEU A 75 10.05 -8.98 6.87
CA LEU A 75 10.95 -9.25 5.76
C LEU A 75 12.37 -8.81 6.10
N PRO A 76 13.39 -9.51 5.54
CA PRO A 76 14.77 -9.10 5.78
C PRO A 76 15.13 -7.84 5.02
N GLY A 77 16.11 -7.11 5.55
CA GLY A 77 16.65 -5.95 4.86
C GLY A 77 15.81 -4.69 5.02
N PRO A 78 16.04 -3.69 4.18
CA PRO A 78 15.39 -2.38 4.33
C PRO A 78 13.88 -2.40 4.07
N VAL A 79 13.36 -3.44 3.43
CA VAL A 79 11.92 -3.56 3.19
C VAL A 79 11.14 -3.55 4.49
N ALA A 80 11.71 -4.09 5.56
CA ALA A 80 11.02 -4.14 6.85
C ALA A 80 10.70 -2.76 7.41
N GLN A 81 11.37 -1.73 6.94
CA GLN A 81 11.17 -0.36 7.40
C GLN A 81 10.44 0.50 6.37
N MET A 82 9.87 -0.12 5.34
CA MET A 82 9.16 0.56 4.28
C MET A 82 8.00 1.38 4.84
N PRO A 83 7.87 2.67 4.51
CA PRO A 83 6.70 3.43 4.92
C PRO A 83 5.42 2.83 4.34
N VAL A 84 4.42 2.63 5.18
CA VAL A 84 3.15 2.02 4.80
C VAL A 84 2.01 2.96 5.16
N LEU A 85 1.22 3.33 4.15
CA LEU A 85 -0.02 4.09 4.32
C LEU A 85 -1.17 3.11 4.14
N MET A 86 -1.99 2.94 5.17
CA MET A 86 -3.10 2.00 5.13
C MET A 86 -4.38 2.66 4.68
N LEU A 87 -5.09 2.03 3.75
CA LEU A 87 -6.41 2.46 3.33
C LEU A 87 -7.45 1.57 3.98
N THR A 88 -8.51 2.18 4.52
CA THR A 88 -9.56 1.42 5.16
C THR A 88 -10.92 1.92 4.71
N ALA A 89 -11.93 1.04 4.81
CA ALA A 89 -13.30 1.44 4.58
C ALA A 89 -13.79 2.20 5.82
N LYS A 90 -14.15 3.46 5.65
CA LYS A 90 -14.85 4.26 6.65
C LYS A 90 -14.11 4.54 7.95
N GLY A 91 -12.81 4.34 7.99
CA GLY A 91 -12.02 4.79 9.13
C GLY A 91 -12.45 4.26 10.50
N ASP A 92 -12.69 2.97 10.60
CA ASP A 92 -12.98 2.33 11.88
C ASP A 92 -11.84 2.64 12.86
N PRO A 93 -12.12 3.30 14.01
CA PRO A 93 -11.05 3.64 14.96
C PRO A 93 -10.26 2.45 15.46
N MET A 94 -10.89 1.29 15.61
CA MET A 94 -10.20 0.09 16.08
C MET A 94 -9.19 -0.41 15.05
N ASP A 95 -9.56 -0.39 13.78
CA ASP A 95 -8.63 -0.77 12.70
C ASP A 95 -7.44 0.16 12.66
N ARG A 96 -7.67 1.44 12.90
CA ARG A 96 -6.60 2.42 12.92
C ARG A 96 -5.59 2.12 14.03
N VAL A 97 -6.09 1.85 15.24
CA VAL A 97 -5.22 1.55 16.38
C VAL A 97 -4.41 0.30 16.11
N ILE A 98 -5.07 -0.76 15.64
CA ILE A 98 -4.40 -2.02 15.36
C ILE A 98 -3.37 -1.86 14.26
N GLY A 99 -3.70 -1.14 13.19
CA GLY A 99 -2.78 -0.93 12.09
C GLY A 99 -1.51 -0.20 12.51
N LEU A 100 -1.66 0.86 13.29
CA LEU A 100 -0.51 1.62 13.77
C LEU A 100 0.33 0.79 14.73
N GLU A 101 -0.29 -0.04 15.55
CA GLU A 101 0.43 -0.93 16.46
C GLU A 101 1.22 -2.00 15.73
N ILE A 102 0.70 -2.51 14.62
CA ILE A 102 1.38 -3.52 13.82
C ILE A 102 2.56 -2.90 13.06
N GLY A 103 2.51 -1.61 12.78
CA GLY A 103 3.63 -0.93 12.15
C GLY A 103 3.32 -0.10 10.93
N ALA A 104 2.03 0.18 10.67
CA ALA A 104 1.70 1.15 9.63
C ALA A 104 2.11 2.54 10.09
N ASP A 105 2.56 3.36 9.13
CA ASP A 105 3.02 4.71 9.44
C ASP A 105 1.88 5.71 9.44
N ASP A 106 0.83 5.44 8.69
CA ASP A 106 -0.32 6.33 8.63
C ASP A 106 -1.52 5.54 8.11
N TYR A 107 -2.65 6.23 8.00
CA TYR A 107 -3.93 5.59 7.85
C TYR A 107 -4.88 6.55 7.16
N LEU A 108 -5.55 6.12 6.10
CA LEU A 108 -6.44 6.97 5.34
C LEU A 108 -7.76 6.25 5.08
N PRO A 109 -8.90 6.81 5.49
CA PRO A 109 -10.19 6.17 5.26
C PRO A 109 -10.62 6.26 3.79
N LYS A 110 -11.26 5.21 3.31
CA LYS A 110 -11.93 5.21 2.01
C LYS A 110 -13.39 5.57 2.20
N PRO A 111 -14.08 6.06 1.18
CA PRO A 111 -13.50 6.52 -0.08
C PRO A 111 -12.86 7.89 0.08
N PHE A 112 -11.90 8.18 -0.79
CA PHE A 112 -11.37 9.52 -0.89
C PHE A 112 -11.31 9.90 -2.36
N GLU A 113 -11.33 11.20 -2.62
CA GLU A 113 -11.26 11.71 -3.98
C GLU A 113 -10.07 12.62 -4.11
N PRO A 114 -9.11 12.30 -4.99
CA PRO A 114 -7.89 13.10 -5.08
C PRO A 114 -8.11 14.58 -5.40
N ARG A 115 -9.20 14.87 -6.08
CA ARG A 115 -9.49 16.26 -6.46
C ARG A 115 -10.07 17.07 -5.30
N GLU A 116 -10.39 16.44 -4.22
CA GLU A 116 -10.93 17.07 -3.03
C GLU A 116 -9.86 17.11 -1.94
#